data_ae4429a5df6b9889af8ede9f154c3d4f
#
_entry.id   ae4429a5df6b9889af8ede9f154c3d4f
#
_cell.length_a   1.000
_cell.length_b   1.000
_cell.length_c   1.000
_cell.angle_alpha   90.00
_cell.angle_beta   90.00
_cell.angle_gamma   90.00
#
_symmetry.space_group_name_H-M   'P 1'
#
loop_
_entity.id
_entity.type
_entity.pdbx_description
1 polymer ?
#
loop_
_entity_poly.entity_id
_entity_poly.type
_entity_poly.pdbx_seq_one_letter_code
_entity_poly.pdbx_strand_id
1 'polypeptide(L)'
;MKIIHQLFLGSVIGAFTFSCAIVRPGEVGIKQTLGKIKSDHLAQGAYAFNPFITTVKKIPTRTVEAYNELDVPTKEGLTVKSEISLLYHVKPEAAREVYTKYGMNYQEVIVETNFRSVARHICGIYYAKELFAVDRKKIEKEIFDELNTGISDKGFVLDAVLLKGITMPPQIFQAVENKLKSEQESLQMEYVIAKQKKEAERMQIEAEAIKNYNKTVSESLNDIMVKWSGIQVLKELVGSPNSKVIITDGKSPMIINDK
;
A
#
# COMPACT_ATOMS: atom_id res chain seq x y z
N MET A 1 -24.44 21.50 74.72
CA MET A 1 -23.28 20.93 73.97
C MET A 1 -23.67 19.73 73.10
N LYS A 2 -24.47 18.78 73.54
CA LYS A 2 -24.86 17.58 72.74
C LYS A 2 -25.61 17.90 71.43
N ILE A 3 -26.53 18.87 71.47
CA ILE A 3 -27.37 19.28 70.29
C ILE A 3 -26.50 19.91 69.19
N ILE A 4 -25.52 20.73 69.56
CA ILE A 4 -24.58 21.36 68.62
C ILE A 4 -23.69 20.28 67.94
N HIS A 5 -23.30 19.29 68.70
CA HIS A 5 -22.48 18.16 68.15
C HIS A 5 -23.29 17.28 67.19
N GLN A 6 -24.60 17.06 67.48
CA GLN A 6 -25.47 16.32 66.58
C GLN A 6 -25.81 17.09 65.30
N LEU A 7 -25.99 18.40 65.39
CA LEU A 7 -26.18 19.28 64.23
C LEU A 7 -24.91 19.36 63.35
N PHE A 8 -23.73 19.41 63.98
CA PHE A 8 -22.48 19.43 63.26
C PHE A 8 -22.17 18.09 62.58
N LEU A 9 -22.48 16.96 63.26
CA LEU A 9 -22.34 15.60 62.69
C LEU A 9 -23.32 15.40 61.53
N GLY A 10 -24.57 15.89 61.63
CA GLY A 10 -25.55 15.84 60.54
C GLY A 10 -25.14 16.68 59.33
N SER A 11 -24.53 17.85 59.56
CA SER A 11 -24.04 18.71 58.49
C SER A 11 -22.82 18.12 57.77
N VAL A 12 -21.89 17.46 58.48
CA VAL A 12 -20.73 16.77 57.91
C VAL A 12 -21.15 15.54 57.08
N ILE A 13 -22.15 14.78 57.56
CA ILE A 13 -22.70 13.63 56.81
C ILE A 13 -23.42 14.11 55.55
N GLY A 14 -24.15 15.23 55.59
CA GLY A 14 -24.81 15.84 54.43
C GLY A 14 -23.83 16.33 53.35
N ALA A 15 -22.69 16.85 53.75
CA ALA A 15 -21.67 17.35 52.80
C ALA A 15 -20.97 16.22 52.00
N PHE A 16 -20.91 15.01 52.51
CA PHE A 16 -20.29 13.87 51.84
C PHE A 16 -21.18 13.16 50.82
N THR A 17 -22.42 13.57 50.65
CA THR A 17 -23.39 12.91 49.75
C THR A 17 -23.37 13.42 48.31
N PHE A 18 -22.59 14.43 48.00
CA PHE A 18 -22.47 14.98 46.64
C PHE A 18 -21.10 14.69 46.05
N SER A 19 -21.11 13.99 44.92
CA SER A 19 -19.95 13.80 44.06
C SER A 19 -20.17 14.57 42.74
N CYS A 20 -19.09 14.97 42.10
CA CYS A 20 -19.12 15.65 40.83
C CYS A 20 -18.46 14.80 39.76
N ALA A 21 -19.14 14.55 38.65
CA ALA A 21 -18.54 13.98 37.45
C ALA A 21 -18.28 15.08 36.42
N ILE A 22 -17.06 15.16 35.97
CA ILE A 22 -16.67 16.07 34.89
C ILE A 22 -16.62 15.26 33.61
N VAL A 23 -17.47 15.59 32.64
CA VAL A 23 -17.45 15.08 31.27
C VAL A 23 -16.58 16.03 30.45
N ARG A 24 -15.47 15.53 29.91
CA ARG A 24 -14.53 16.34 29.13
C ARG A 24 -15.01 16.53 27.69
N PRO A 25 -14.53 17.56 26.98
CA PRO A 25 -14.75 17.67 25.53
C PRO A 25 -14.28 16.41 24.80
N GLY A 26 -15.16 15.84 23.94
CA GLY A 26 -14.90 14.57 23.23
C GLY A 26 -15.20 13.31 24.05
N GLU A 27 -15.98 13.46 25.13
CA GLU A 27 -16.58 12.37 25.88
C GLU A 27 -18.09 12.59 26.00
N VAL A 28 -18.85 11.52 26.08
CA VAL A 28 -20.27 11.52 26.41
C VAL A 28 -20.47 10.77 27.71
N GLY A 29 -21.11 11.43 28.68
CA GLY A 29 -21.44 10.83 29.95
C GLY A 29 -22.80 10.09 29.91
N ILE A 30 -22.81 8.84 30.37
CA ILE A 30 -24.01 8.05 30.50
C ILE A 30 -24.35 7.89 31.99
N LYS A 31 -25.49 8.43 32.38
CA LYS A 31 -25.97 8.40 33.76
C LYS A 31 -26.72 7.09 34.02
N GLN A 32 -26.25 6.31 34.98
CA GLN A 32 -26.86 5.10 35.44
C GLN A 32 -27.34 5.27 36.90
N THR A 33 -28.62 5.21 37.15
CA THR A 33 -29.18 5.38 38.49
C THR A 33 -29.88 4.08 38.92
N LEU A 34 -29.43 3.49 40.02
CA LEU A 34 -29.92 2.22 40.54
C LEU A 34 -29.98 1.13 39.45
N GLY A 35 -28.94 1.03 38.63
CA GLY A 35 -28.85 0.06 37.55
C GLY A 35 -29.61 0.45 36.28
N LYS A 36 -30.45 1.47 36.28
CA LYS A 36 -31.18 1.94 35.09
C LYS A 36 -30.44 3.04 34.38
N ILE A 37 -30.27 2.87 33.06
CA ILE A 37 -29.68 3.89 32.20
C ILE A 37 -30.74 4.95 31.90
N LYS A 38 -30.47 6.22 32.25
CA LYS A 38 -31.36 7.34 31.90
C LYS A 38 -31.31 7.66 30.42
N SER A 39 -32.41 8.23 29.89
CA SER A 39 -32.52 8.62 28.47
C SER A 39 -31.58 9.72 28.08
N ASP A 40 -31.25 10.60 29.04
CA ASP A 40 -30.43 11.76 28.76
C ASP A 40 -28.92 11.42 28.81
N HIS A 41 -28.22 11.67 27.72
CA HIS A 41 -26.78 11.65 27.69
C HIS A 41 -26.26 12.99 28.24
N LEU A 42 -25.18 12.94 29.02
CA LEU A 42 -24.55 14.12 29.58
C LEU A 42 -23.53 14.67 28.57
N ALA A 43 -23.78 15.87 28.08
CA ALA A 43 -22.82 16.61 27.27
C ALA A 43 -21.59 17.03 28.12
N GLN A 44 -20.62 17.71 27.49
CA GLN A 44 -19.49 18.24 28.23
C GLN A 44 -19.92 19.17 29.36
N GLY A 45 -19.31 19.01 30.53
CA GLY A 45 -19.63 19.84 31.72
C GLY A 45 -19.42 19.10 33.02
N ALA A 46 -19.72 19.83 34.12
CA ALA A 46 -19.68 19.29 35.47
C ALA A 46 -21.10 18.97 35.97
N TYR A 47 -21.28 17.76 36.45
CA TYR A 47 -22.58 17.27 36.92
C TYR A 47 -22.46 16.78 38.35
N ALA A 48 -23.28 17.34 39.23
CA ALA A 48 -23.39 16.87 40.60
C ALA A 48 -24.34 15.64 40.67
N PHE A 49 -23.97 14.64 41.39
CA PHE A 49 -24.79 13.44 41.60
C PHE A 49 -24.48 12.78 42.93
N ASN A 50 -25.41 11.95 43.38
CA ASN A 50 -25.23 11.14 44.58
C ASN A 50 -24.48 9.84 44.22
N PRO A 51 -23.24 9.61 44.73
CA PRO A 51 -22.42 8.46 44.35
C PRO A 51 -23.00 7.11 44.85
N PHE A 52 -23.85 7.12 45.84
CA PHE A 52 -24.44 5.88 46.36
C PHE A 52 -25.51 5.27 45.44
N ILE A 53 -26.18 6.09 44.64
CA ILE A 53 -27.30 5.65 43.78
C ILE A 53 -27.04 5.86 42.28
N THR A 54 -26.03 6.67 41.93
CA THR A 54 -25.78 7.06 40.54
C THR A 54 -24.30 6.85 40.17
N THR A 55 -24.10 6.26 39.03
CA THR A 55 -22.78 6.15 38.41
C THR A 55 -22.80 6.84 37.03
N VAL A 56 -21.75 7.56 36.71
CA VAL A 56 -21.57 8.17 35.39
C VAL A 56 -20.44 7.42 34.65
N LYS A 57 -20.81 6.74 33.55
CA LYS A 57 -19.86 6.11 32.65
C LYS A 57 -19.54 7.07 31.51
N LYS A 58 -18.28 7.17 31.12
CA LYS A 58 -17.82 8.08 30.07
C LYS A 58 -17.41 7.26 28.86
N ILE A 59 -17.92 7.62 27.69
CA ILE A 59 -17.56 7.01 26.41
C ILE A 59 -16.79 8.08 25.60
N PRO A 60 -15.58 7.78 25.14
CA PRO A 60 -14.87 8.67 24.24
C PRO A 60 -15.57 8.69 22.88
N THR A 61 -15.77 9.91 22.37
CA THR A 61 -16.32 10.17 21.03
C THR A 61 -15.27 10.80 20.11
N ARG A 62 -14.01 10.83 20.55
CA ARG A 62 -12.86 11.18 19.72
C ARG A 62 -12.41 9.97 18.95
N THR A 63 -11.73 10.19 17.84
CA THR A 63 -11.06 9.11 17.11
C THR A 63 -10.05 8.42 18.04
N VAL A 64 -10.18 7.13 18.15
CA VAL A 64 -9.27 6.24 18.86
C VAL A 64 -8.65 5.24 17.89
N GLU A 65 -7.42 4.83 18.20
CA GLU A 65 -6.72 3.80 17.46
C GLU A 65 -6.95 2.45 18.14
N ALA A 66 -7.41 1.45 17.36
CA ALA A 66 -7.37 0.05 17.73
C ALA A 66 -6.27 -0.61 16.91
N TYR A 67 -5.13 -0.85 17.54
CA TYR A 67 -4.02 -1.59 16.94
C TYR A 67 -4.26 -3.09 17.10
N ASN A 68 -4.14 -3.82 16.02
CA ASN A 68 -4.31 -5.26 16.00
C ASN A 68 -3.19 -5.94 15.23
N GLU A 69 -2.59 -6.94 15.85
CA GLU A 69 -1.71 -7.90 15.20
C GLU A 69 -2.54 -9.17 14.93
N LEU A 70 -2.68 -9.52 13.67
CA LEU A 70 -3.54 -10.63 13.24
C LEU A 70 -2.78 -11.59 12.36
N ASP A 71 -2.97 -12.88 12.63
CA ASP A 71 -2.59 -13.92 11.70
C ASP A 71 -3.69 -14.05 10.64
N VAL A 72 -3.37 -13.66 9.40
CA VAL A 72 -4.30 -13.70 8.28
C VAL A 72 -3.85 -14.72 7.24
N PRO A 73 -4.79 -15.52 6.69
CA PRO A 73 -4.49 -16.41 5.60
C PRO A 73 -4.33 -15.62 4.31
N THR A 74 -3.51 -16.13 3.41
CA THR A 74 -3.43 -15.64 2.02
C THR A 74 -4.12 -16.61 1.07
N LYS A 75 -4.35 -16.18 -0.16
CA LYS A 75 -4.95 -17.02 -1.22
C LYS A 75 -4.17 -18.32 -1.48
N GLU A 76 -2.87 -18.32 -1.21
CA GLU A 76 -1.98 -19.48 -1.35
C GLU A 76 -2.04 -20.43 -0.13
N GLY A 77 -2.85 -20.10 0.88
CA GLY A 77 -2.93 -20.88 2.13
C GLY A 77 -1.78 -20.62 3.09
N LEU A 78 -0.97 -19.59 2.86
CA LEU A 78 0.07 -19.17 3.78
C LEU A 78 -0.51 -18.27 4.87
N THR A 79 -0.06 -18.44 6.10
CA THR A 79 -0.42 -17.53 7.20
C THR A 79 0.65 -16.47 7.35
N VAL A 80 0.25 -15.21 7.28
CA VAL A 80 1.12 -14.05 7.47
C VAL A 80 0.63 -13.23 8.66
N LYS A 81 1.56 -12.64 9.42
CA LYS A 81 1.23 -11.71 10.48
C LYS A 81 1.05 -10.33 9.87
N SER A 82 -0.12 -9.74 10.09
CA SER A 82 -0.48 -8.43 9.60
C SER A 82 -0.72 -7.48 10.77
N GLU A 83 -0.06 -6.33 10.74
CA GLU A 83 -0.24 -5.25 11.69
C GLU A 83 -1.16 -4.21 11.07
N ILE A 84 -2.38 -4.10 11.59
CA ILE A 84 -3.38 -3.19 11.05
C ILE A 84 -3.90 -2.30 12.17
N SER A 85 -3.92 -1.00 11.91
CA SER A 85 -4.53 0.00 12.79
C SER A 85 -5.85 0.46 12.24
N LEU A 86 -6.81 0.49 13.12
CA LEU A 86 -8.15 0.97 12.89
C LEU A 86 -8.33 2.31 13.59
N LEU A 87 -8.67 3.35 12.86
CA LEU A 87 -9.07 4.63 13.41
C LEU A 87 -10.59 4.73 13.36
N TYR A 88 -11.23 4.86 14.50
CA TYR A 88 -12.69 4.94 14.59
C TYR A 88 -13.12 5.81 15.76
N HIS A 89 -14.37 6.23 15.75
CA HIS A 89 -15.00 6.88 16.89
C HIS A 89 -16.47 6.44 17.06
N VAL A 90 -17.00 6.67 18.26
CA VAL A 90 -18.42 6.42 18.55
C VAL A 90 -19.22 7.68 18.25
N LYS A 91 -20.34 7.56 17.53
CA LYS A 91 -21.26 8.67 17.30
C LYS A 91 -21.81 9.15 18.64
N PRO A 92 -21.73 10.46 18.97
CA PRO A 92 -22.23 10.97 20.26
C PRO A 92 -23.68 10.57 20.55
N GLU A 93 -24.54 10.58 19.52
CA GLU A 93 -25.94 10.23 19.62
C GLU A 93 -26.17 8.75 19.93
N ALA A 94 -25.27 7.90 19.40
CA ALA A 94 -25.34 6.44 19.56
C ALA A 94 -24.64 5.93 20.83
N ALA A 95 -23.86 6.77 21.52
CA ALA A 95 -23.04 6.35 22.67
C ALA A 95 -23.84 5.60 23.75
N ARG A 96 -25.07 6.05 24.02
CA ARG A 96 -25.97 5.37 24.98
C ARG A 96 -26.36 3.98 24.50
N GLU A 97 -26.69 3.84 23.23
CA GLU A 97 -27.11 2.55 22.65
C GLU A 97 -25.94 1.58 22.61
N VAL A 98 -24.76 2.05 22.21
CA VAL A 98 -23.50 1.29 22.25
C VAL A 98 -23.23 0.77 23.66
N TYR A 99 -23.33 1.64 24.68
CA TYR A 99 -23.15 1.22 26.06
C TYR A 99 -24.20 0.21 26.52
N THR A 100 -25.45 0.43 26.15
CA THR A 100 -26.56 -0.46 26.56
C THR A 100 -26.46 -1.84 25.97
N LYS A 101 -26.05 -1.95 24.69
CA LYS A 101 -25.93 -3.23 23.98
C LYS A 101 -24.61 -3.95 24.24
N TYR A 102 -23.49 -3.22 24.31
CA TYR A 102 -22.14 -3.80 24.29
C TYR A 102 -21.34 -3.52 25.56
N GLY A 103 -21.83 -2.65 26.45
CA GLY A 103 -21.11 -2.26 27.67
C GLY A 103 -19.88 -1.38 27.38
N MET A 104 -18.90 -1.42 28.31
CA MET A 104 -17.64 -0.68 28.17
C MET A 104 -16.64 -1.39 27.26
N ASN A 105 -16.82 -2.69 27.03
CA ASN A 105 -15.93 -3.50 26.19
C ASN A 105 -16.39 -3.56 24.72
N TYR A 106 -17.12 -2.53 24.27
CA TYR A 106 -17.64 -2.43 22.90
C TYR A 106 -16.52 -2.51 21.84
N GLN A 107 -15.31 -2.07 22.16
CA GLN A 107 -14.17 -2.14 21.27
C GLN A 107 -13.86 -3.60 20.92
N GLU A 108 -13.64 -4.45 21.92
CA GLU A 108 -13.30 -5.85 21.73
C GLU A 108 -14.48 -6.65 21.12
N VAL A 109 -15.68 -6.41 21.64
CA VAL A 109 -16.86 -7.19 21.28
C VAL A 109 -17.34 -6.90 19.86
N ILE A 110 -17.33 -5.64 19.43
CA ILE A 110 -17.89 -5.24 18.13
C ILE A 110 -16.79 -4.85 17.14
N VAL A 111 -15.95 -3.90 17.50
CA VAL A 111 -14.99 -3.33 16.54
C VAL A 111 -13.97 -4.38 16.16
N GLU A 112 -13.27 -4.95 17.13
CA GLU A 112 -12.19 -5.90 16.86
C GLU A 112 -12.71 -7.23 16.27
N THR A 113 -13.86 -7.71 16.73
CA THR A 113 -14.43 -8.96 16.22
C THR A 113 -14.83 -8.85 14.75
N ASN A 114 -15.55 -7.76 14.37
CA ASN A 114 -15.91 -7.53 12.96
C ASN A 114 -14.66 -7.28 12.13
N PHE A 115 -13.71 -6.50 12.64
CA PHE A 115 -12.46 -6.21 11.98
C PHE A 115 -11.65 -7.48 11.67
N ARG A 116 -11.48 -8.37 12.66
CA ARG A 116 -10.76 -9.64 12.47
C ARG A 116 -11.40 -10.50 11.39
N SER A 117 -12.72 -10.51 11.33
CA SER A 117 -13.47 -11.27 10.32
C SER A 117 -13.23 -10.70 8.92
N VAL A 118 -13.41 -9.40 8.76
CA VAL A 118 -13.24 -8.69 7.47
C VAL A 118 -11.77 -8.75 7.00
N ALA A 119 -10.81 -8.48 7.90
CA ALA A 119 -9.40 -8.52 7.56
C ALA A 119 -8.96 -9.91 7.06
N ARG A 120 -9.41 -10.99 7.72
CA ARG A 120 -9.14 -12.35 7.27
C ARG A 120 -9.79 -12.67 5.93
N HIS A 121 -11.02 -12.20 5.72
CA HIS A 121 -11.72 -12.41 4.47
C HIS A 121 -11.00 -11.71 3.31
N ILE A 122 -10.76 -10.43 3.43
CA ILE A 122 -10.11 -9.64 2.39
C ILE A 122 -8.67 -10.12 2.12
N CYS A 123 -7.86 -10.31 3.17
CA CYS A 123 -6.49 -10.80 2.98
C CYS A 123 -6.45 -12.20 2.34
N GLY A 124 -7.45 -13.04 2.60
CA GLY A 124 -7.57 -14.39 2.00
C GLY A 124 -7.83 -14.39 0.49
N ILE A 125 -8.23 -13.28 -0.10
CA ILE A 125 -8.45 -13.15 -1.54
C ILE A 125 -7.12 -12.84 -2.27
N TYR A 126 -6.16 -12.23 -1.57
CA TYR A 126 -4.88 -11.77 -2.14
C TYR A 126 -3.76 -12.77 -1.98
N TYR A 127 -2.86 -12.80 -2.96
CA TYR A 127 -1.60 -13.53 -2.85
C TYR A 127 -0.66 -12.84 -1.86
N ALA A 128 0.23 -13.61 -1.22
CA ALA A 128 1.22 -13.04 -0.31
C ALA A 128 2.03 -11.91 -0.95
N LYS A 129 2.45 -12.07 -2.20
CA LYS A 129 3.17 -11.04 -2.97
C LYS A 129 2.41 -9.72 -3.15
N GLU A 130 1.08 -9.79 -3.30
CA GLU A 130 0.23 -8.61 -3.47
C GLU A 130 0.07 -7.84 -2.17
N LEU A 131 0.02 -8.53 -1.04
CA LEU A 131 0.01 -7.94 0.28
C LEU A 131 1.31 -7.16 0.60
N PHE A 132 2.45 -7.62 0.05
CA PHE A 132 3.76 -6.94 0.23
C PHE A 132 4.01 -5.82 -0.77
N ALA A 133 3.48 -5.94 -1.98
CA ALA A 133 3.75 -5.04 -3.09
C ALA A 133 2.84 -3.79 -3.10
N VAL A 134 2.56 -3.28 -4.24
CA VAL A 134 2.10 -1.93 -4.58
C VAL A 134 0.67 -1.60 -4.12
N ASP A 135 -0.19 -2.58 -3.83
CA ASP A 135 -1.64 -2.34 -3.70
C ASP A 135 -2.18 -2.20 -2.26
N ARG A 136 -1.32 -1.82 -1.29
CA ARG A 136 -1.75 -1.63 0.11
C ARG A 136 -2.97 -0.72 0.24
N LYS A 137 -3.00 0.39 -0.48
CA LYS A 137 -4.13 1.34 -0.46
C LYS A 137 -5.44 0.73 -0.95
N LYS A 138 -5.37 -0.20 -1.89
CA LYS A 138 -6.55 -0.91 -2.38
C LYS A 138 -7.11 -1.84 -1.32
N ILE A 139 -6.23 -2.60 -0.68
CA ILE A 139 -6.59 -3.51 0.42
C ILE A 139 -7.14 -2.75 1.62
N GLU A 140 -6.49 -1.65 2.02
CA GLU A 140 -6.98 -0.75 3.07
C GLU A 140 -8.39 -0.25 2.77
N LYS A 141 -8.65 0.16 1.53
CA LYS A 141 -9.95 0.63 1.08
C LYS A 141 -11.01 -0.48 1.10
N GLU A 142 -10.69 -1.67 0.62
CA GLU A 142 -11.63 -2.80 0.62
C GLU A 142 -12.00 -3.22 2.06
N ILE A 143 -11.00 -3.27 2.96
CA ILE A 143 -11.25 -3.53 4.38
C ILE A 143 -12.11 -2.40 4.98
N PHE A 144 -11.82 -1.14 4.63
CA PHE A 144 -12.59 0.00 5.09
C PHE A 144 -14.06 -0.08 4.65
N ASP A 145 -14.32 -0.30 3.37
CA ASP A 145 -15.66 -0.33 2.79
C ASP A 145 -16.51 -1.46 3.40
N GLU A 146 -15.94 -2.67 3.50
CA GLU A 146 -16.65 -3.83 4.07
C GLU A 146 -16.88 -3.67 5.58
N LEU A 147 -15.86 -3.21 6.32
CA LEU A 147 -15.99 -3.00 7.76
C LEU A 147 -16.96 -1.86 8.08
N ASN A 148 -16.91 -0.77 7.33
CA ASN A 148 -17.81 0.37 7.51
C ASN A 148 -19.29 -0.06 7.37
N THR A 149 -19.57 -0.91 6.38
CA THR A 149 -20.91 -1.50 6.22
C THR A 149 -21.34 -2.33 7.45
N GLY A 150 -20.38 -3.04 8.06
CA GLY A 150 -20.67 -3.90 9.22
C GLY A 150 -20.85 -3.18 10.55
N ILE A 151 -20.28 -1.97 10.74
CA ILE A 151 -20.26 -1.26 12.03
C ILE A 151 -21.01 0.08 12.06
N SER A 152 -21.27 0.69 10.90
CA SER A 152 -21.92 2.02 10.82
C SER A 152 -23.30 2.05 11.45
N ASP A 153 -24.09 0.98 11.28
CA ASP A 153 -25.43 0.84 11.84
C ASP A 153 -25.41 0.57 13.35
N LYS A 154 -24.26 0.19 13.88
CA LYS A 154 -24.07 -0.08 15.31
C LYS A 154 -23.63 1.16 16.11
N GLY A 155 -23.57 2.32 15.46
CA GLY A 155 -23.24 3.60 16.09
C GLY A 155 -21.76 3.96 16.08
N PHE A 156 -20.96 3.29 15.26
CA PHE A 156 -19.55 3.62 15.05
C PHE A 156 -19.33 4.34 13.72
N VAL A 157 -18.30 5.14 13.67
CA VAL A 157 -17.77 5.74 12.43
C VAL A 157 -16.34 5.27 12.27
N LEU A 158 -16.03 4.71 11.12
CA LEU A 158 -14.69 4.34 10.74
C LEU A 158 -14.03 5.53 10.03
N ASP A 159 -12.91 6.00 10.55
CA ASP A 159 -12.18 7.14 9.99
C ASP A 159 -11.12 6.67 8.99
N ALA A 160 -10.35 5.63 9.34
CA ALA A 160 -9.35 5.04 8.47
C ALA A 160 -8.98 3.60 8.85
N VAL A 161 -8.50 2.84 7.89
CA VAL A 161 -7.81 1.56 8.07
C VAL A 161 -6.41 1.72 7.52
N LEU A 162 -5.40 1.37 8.31
CA LEU A 162 -3.98 1.53 7.98
C LEU A 162 -3.27 0.19 8.12
N LEU A 163 -2.75 -0.31 7.04
CA LEU A 163 -1.92 -1.53 7.00
C LEU A 163 -0.46 -1.14 7.29
N LYS A 164 -0.01 -1.30 8.54
CA LYS A 164 1.32 -0.88 9.01
C LYS A 164 2.43 -1.81 8.56
N GLY A 165 2.27 -3.09 8.82
CA GLY A 165 3.30 -4.09 8.53
C GLY A 165 2.71 -5.45 8.19
N ILE A 166 3.47 -6.21 7.42
CA ILE A 166 3.19 -7.62 7.16
C ILE A 166 4.48 -8.37 7.39
N THR A 167 4.45 -9.34 8.29
CA THR A 167 5.63 -10.15 8.64
C THR A 167 5.34 -11.61 8.31
N MET A 168 6.28 -12.24 7.62
CA MET A 168 6.24 -13.67 7.34
C MET A 168 7.27 -14.44 8.16
N PRO A 169 7.00 -15.69 8.50
CA PRO A 169 8.05 -16.60 8.96
C PRO A 169 9.20 -16.66 7.95
N PRO A 170 10.49 -16.67 8.41
CA PRO A 170 11.65 -16.58 7.51
C PRO A 170 11.69 -17.66 6.42
N GLN A 171 11.21 -18.85 6.71
CA GLN A 171 11.16 -19.98 5.77
C GLN A 171 10.18 -19.72 4.61
N ILE A 172 9.02 -19.13 4.94
CA ILE A 172 8.00 -18.77 3.93
C ILE A 172 8.48 -17.59 3.12
N PHE A 173 9.09 -16.60 3.76
CA PHE A 173 9.68 -15.44 3.09
C PHE A 173 10.70 -15.86 2.03
N GLN A 174 11.64 -16.75 2.38
CA GLN A 174 12.64 -17.28 1.44
C GLN A 174 11.99 -18.03 0.26
N ALA A 175 10.96 -18.82 0.53
CA ALA A 175 10.26 -19.55 -0.54
C ALA A 175 9.56 -18.58 -1.52
N VAL A 176 8.91 -17.54 -1.01
CA VAL A 176 8.27 -16.50 -1.83
C VAL A 176 9.31 -15.69 -2.59
N GLU A 177 10.41 -15.31 -1.96
CA GLU A 177 11.52 -14.59 -2.59
C GLU A 177 12.14 -15.39 -3.73
N ASN A 178 12.42 -16.68 -3.51
CA ASN A 178 12.96 -17.58 -4.55
C ASN A 178 11.98 -17.73 -5.74
N LYS A 179 10.68 -17.85 -5.44
CA LYS A 179 9.64 -17.91 -6.49
C LYS A 179 9.60 -16.61 -7.31
N LEU A 180 9.60 -15.48 -6.66
CA LEU A 180 9.63 -14.16 -7.32
C LEU A 180 10.88 -14.00 -8.17
N LYS A 181 12.04 -14.41 -7.65
CA LYS A 181 13.30 -14.40 -8.40
C LYS A 181 13.23 -15.24 -9.65
N SER A 182 12.72 -16.48 -9.56
CA SER A 182 12.55 -17.36 -10.72
C SER A 182 11.56 -16.80 -11.74
N GLU A 183 10.45 -16.19 -11.29
CA GLU A 183 9.50 -15.49 -12.17
C GLU A 183 10.17 -14.32 -12.90
N GLN A 184 10.98 -13.51 -12.21
CA GLN A 184 11.71 -12.39 -12.80
C GLN A 184 12.78 -12.87 -13.80
N GLU A 185 13.52 -13.94 -13.48
CA GLU A 185 14.50 -14.55 -14.39
C GLU A 185 13.82 -15.08 -15.66
N SER A 186 12.65 -15.72 -15.53
CA SER A 186 11.86 -16.19 -16.66
C SER A 186 11.39 -15.03 -17.56
N LEU A 187 10.84 -13.98 -16.97
CA LEU A 187 10.43 -12.79 -17.70
C LEU A 187 11.62 -12.11 -18.39
N GLN A 188 12.75 -12.01 -17.70
CA GLN A 188 13.98 -11.48 -18.29
C GLN A 188 14.43 -12.29 -19.50
N MET A 189 14.38 -13.61 -19.41
CA MET A 189 14.73 -14.50 -20.53
C MET A 189 13.78 -14.31 -21.73
N GLU A 190 12.47 -14.15 -21.48
CA GLU A 190 11.51 -13.84 -22.55
C GLU A 190 11.84 -12.53 -23.25
N TYR A 191 12.19 -11.47 -22.50
CA TYR A 191 12.63 -10.20 -23.09
C TYR A 191 13.92 -10.34 -23.88
N VAL A 192 14.89 -11.12 -23.40
CA VAL A 192 16.14 -11.40 -24.12
C VAL A 192 15.85 -12.13 -25.43
N ILE A 193 15.02 -13.16 -25.39
CA ILE A 193 14.62 -13.90 -26.62
C ILE A 193 13.89 -12.99 -27.59
N ALA A 194 12.95 -12.16 -27.12
CA ALA A 194 12.23 -11.21 -27.96
C ALA A 194 13.19 -10.18 -28.60
N LYS A 195 14.16 -9.69 -27.83
CA LYS A 195 15.21 -8.78 -28.34
C LYS A 195 16.07 -9.45 -29.41
N GLN A 196 16.52 -10.70 -29.16
CA GLN A 196 17.33 -11.44 -30.13
C GLN A 196 16.58 -11.74 -31.42
N LYS A 197 15.27 -12.07 -31.33
CA LYS A 197 14.43 -12.26 -32.52
C LYS A 197 14.34 -10.98 -33.35
N LYS A 198 14.10 -9.83 -32.72
CA LYS A 198 14.05 -8.52 -33.41
C LYS A 198 15.41 -8.16 -34.03
N GLU A 199 16.50 -8.47 -33.34
CA GLU A 199 17.86 -8.23 -33.86
C GLU A 199 18.15 -9.13 -35.06
N ALA A 200 17.78 -10.41 -35.03
CA ALA A 200 17.91 -11.31 -36.17
C ALA A 200 17.05 -10.83 -37.36
N GLU A 201 15.84 -10.39 -37.13
CA GLU A 201 14.97 -9.80 -38.17
C GLU A 201 15.59 -8.54 -38.77
N ARG A 202 16.16 -7.64 -37.93
CA ARG A 202 16.88 -6.46 -38.40
C ARG A 202 18.06 -6.84 -39.27
N MET A 203 18.89 -7.82 -38.87
CA MET A 203 20.03 -8.29 -39.66
C MET A 203 19.59 -8.92 -40.98
N GLN A 204 18.47 -9.64 -40.99
CA GLN A 204 17.92 -10.20 -42.22
C GLN A 204 17.48 -9.11 -43.19
N ILE A 205 16.76 -8.10 -42.71
CA ILE A 205 16.32 -6.93 -43.51
C ILE A 205 17.56 -6.19 -44.05
N GLU A 206 18.57 -5.99 -43.23
CA GLU A 206 19.82 -5.32 -43.65
C GLU A 206 20.56 -6.12 -44.72
N ALA A 207 20.68 -7.45 -44.54
CA ALA A 207 21.30 -8.34 -45.54
C ALA A 207 20.52 -8.32 -46.86
N GLU A 208 19.18 -8.31 -46.81
CA GLU A 208 18.34 -8.23 -47.99
C GLU A 208 18.45 -6.87 -48.69
N ALA A 209 18.53 -5.79 -47.92
CA ALA A 209 18.78 -4.45 -48.45
C ALA A 209 20.14 -4.36 -49.15
N ILE A 210 21.20 -4.91 -48.54
CA ILE A 210 22.56 -4.97 -49.16
C ILE A 210 22.52 -5.82 -50.43
N LYS A 211 21.87 -6.96 -50.43
CA LYS A 211 21.69 -7.83 -51.61
C LYS A 211 21.01 -7.05 -52.74
N ASN A 212 19.91 -6.37 -52.48
CA ASN A 212 19.18 -5.58 -53.45
C ASN A 212 20.00 -4.40 -53.96
N TYR A 213 20.70 -3.71 -53.06
CA TYR A 213 21.62 -2.64 -53.44
C TYR A 213 22.72 -3.17 -54.40
N ASN A 214 23.42 -4.25 -54.02
CA ASN A 214 24.47 -4.84 -54.86
C ASN A 214 23.95 -5.31 -56.20
N LYS A 215 22.73 -5.88 -56.25
CA LYS A 215 22.06 -6.29 -57.52
C LYS A 215 21.83 -5.07 -58.39
N THR A 216 21.24 -4.00 -57.85
CA THR A 216 20.98 -2.75 -58.57
C THR A 216 22.29 -2.07 -59.11
N VAL A 217 23.31 -2.09 -58.25
CA VAL A 217 24.63 -1.56 -58.65
C VAL A 217 25.24 -2.43 -59.74
N SER A 218 25.21 -3.76 -59.65
CA SER A 218 25.81 -4.63 -60.64
C SER A 218 25.07 -4.57 -62.02
N GLU A 219 23.75 -4.33 -62.00
CA GLU A 219 22.94 -4.15 -63.22
C GLU A 219 23.22 -2.79 -63.90
N SER A 220 23.63 -1.78 -63.13
CA SER A 220 23.98 -0.44 -63.60
C SER A 220 25.47 -0.27 -63.94
N LEU A 221 26.35 -1.16 -63.47
CA LEU A 221 27.76 -1.07 -63.72
C LEU A 221 28.12 -1.52 -65.14
N ASN A 222 28.38 -0.53 -65.99
CA ASN A 222 29.02 -0.78 -67.28
C ASN A 222 30.54 -0.60 -67.13
N ASP A 223 31.34 -1.34 -67.89
CA ASP A 223 32.82 -1.30 -67.89
C ASP A 223 33.39 0.16 -67.95
N ILE A 224 32.68 1.02 -68.65
CA ILE A 224 33.02 2.44 -68.78
C ILE A 224 32.83 3.18 -67.45
N MET A 225 31.80 2.84 -66.69
CA MET A 225 31.46 3.49 -65.42
C MET A 225 32.41 3.10 -64.29
N VAL A 226 32.87 1.84 -64.26
CA VAL A 226 33.93 1.33 -63.36
C VAL A 226 35.26 2.05 -63.62
N LYS A 227 35.64 2.20 -64.89
CA LYS A 227 36.83 2.99 -65.27
C LYS A 227 36.72 4.46 -64.88
N TRP A 228 35.54 5.07 -65.09
CA TRP A 228 35.31 6.46 -64.74
C TRP A 228 35.32 6.71 -63.24
N SER A 229 34.70 5.87 -62.41
CA SER A 229 34.74 5.97 -60.93
C SER A 229 36.12 5.72 -60.39
N GLY A 230 36.92 4.81 -60.99
CA GLY A 230 38.31 4.60 -60.66
C GLY A 230 39.18 5.87 -60.89
N ILE A 231 38.92 6.57 -62.03
CA ILE A 231 39.59 7.85 -62.32
C ILE A 231 39.19 8.95 -61.34
N GLN A 232 37.94 9.00 -60.90
CA GLN A 232 37.47 9.96 -59.86
C GLN A 232 38.16 9.72 -58.52
N VAL A 233 38.22 8.49 -58.03
CA VAL A 233 38.93 8.12 -56.78
C VAL A 233 40.42 8.46 -56.88
N LEU A 234 41.08 8.22 -58.03
CA LEU A 234 42.46 8.62 -58.24
C LEU A 234 42.63 10.16 -58.23
N LYS A 235 41.65 10.89 -58.74
CA LYS A 235 41.66 12.37 -58.73
C LYS A 235 41.54 12.95 -57.33
N GLU A 236 40.71 12.33 -56.48
CA GLU A 236 40.57 12.69 -55.06
C GLU A 236 41.83 12.34 -54.27
N LEU A 237 42.44 11.19 -54.54
CA LEU A 237 43.68 10.78 -53.89
C LEU A 237 44.86 11.69 -54.25
N VAL A 238 44.95 12.17 -55.48
CA VAL A 238 46.00 13.14 -55.91
C VAL A 238 45.82 14.48 -55.20
N GLY A 239 44.59 14.86 -54.81
CA GLY A 239 44.36 16.10 -54.08
C GLY A 239 44.64 15.99 -52.57
N SER A 240 44.91 14.82 -52.01
CA SER A 240 45.16 14.61 -50.60
C SER A 240 46.65 14.79 -50.24
N PRO A 241 46.99 15.70 -49.31
CA PRO A 241 48.41 16.05 -49.03
C PRO A 241 49.22 14.94 -48.35
N ASN A 242 48.55 13.85 -47.88
CA ASN A 242 49.18 12.79 -47.08
C ASN A 242 49.14 11.39 -47.69
N SER A 243 48.83 11.23 -48.99
CA SER A 243 48.70 9.89 -49.60
C SER A 243 49.80 9.61 -50.61
N LYS A 244 50.60 8.57 -50.40
CA LYS A 244 51.50 7.98 -51.43
C LYS A 244 50.73 6.85 -52.12
N VAL A 245 50.36 7.01 -53.37
CA VAL A 245 49.70 6.00 -54.19
C VAL A 245 50.79 5.40 -55.14
N ILE A 246 51.00 4.10 -55.05
CA ILE A 246 51.80 3.32 -55.95
C ILE A 246 50.88 2.56 -56.86
N ILE A 247 50.81 2.84 -58.13
CA ILE A 247 50.01 2.15 -59.13
C ILE A 247 50.93 1.05 -59.76
N THR A 248 50.54 -0.21 -59.48
CA THR A 248 51.19 -1.36 -60.10
C THR A 248 50.23 -2.00 -61.11
N ASP A 249 50.64 -2.24 -62.28
CA ASP A 249 50.04 -3.09 -63.35
C ASP A 249 48.52 -2.96 -63.63
N GLY A 250 47.89 -1.90 -63.24
CA GLY A 250 46.51 -1.60 -63.64
C GLY A 250 45.43 -2.46 -63.00
N LYS A 251 45.77 -3.35 -62.03
CA LYS A 251 44.79 -4.29 -61.49
C LYS A 251 44.35 -4.03 -60.01
N SER A 252 45.15 -3.30 -59.23
CA SER A 252 44.75 -2.90 -57.88
C SER A 252 45.67 -1.78 -57.35
N PRO A 253 45.14 -0.65 -56.90
CA PRO A 253 45.94 0.34 -56.19
C PRO A 253 46.29 -0.13 -54.78
N MET A 254 47.59 -0.10 -54.41
CA MET A 254 48.02 -0.39 -53.06
C MET A 254 48.36 0.92 -52.35
N ILE A 255 47.74 1.20 -51.21
CA ILE A 255 48.02 2.35 -50.37
C ILE A 255 49.03 1.93 -49.31
N ILE A 256 50.22 2.54 -49.31
CA ILE A 256 51.22 2.32 -48.28
C ILE A 256 51.21 3.58 -47.41
N ASN A 257 50.83 3.43 -46.14
CA ASN A 257 50.94 4.45 -45.14
C ASN A 257 52.31 4.29 -44.44
N ASP A 258 53.21 5.19 -44.63
CA ASP A 258 54.40 5.30 -43.82
C ASP A 258 54.03 6.10 -42.55
N LYS A 259 54.31 5.52 -41.39
CA LYS A 259 54.19 6.19 -40.09
C LYS A 259 55.31 7.20 -39.95
#